data_a5826f3eba0ecf4359b2d12f961bf33b
#
_entry.id   a5826f3eba0ecf4359b2d12f961bf33b
#
_cell.length_a   1.000
_cell.length_b   1.000
_cell.length_c   1.000
_cell.angle_alpha   90.00
_cell.angle_beta   90.00
_cell.angle_gamma   90.00
#
_symmetry.space_group_name_H-M   'P 1'
#
loop_
_entity.id
_entity.type
_entity.pdbx_description
1 polymer ?
#
loop_
_entity_poly.entity_id
_entity_poly.type
_entity_poly.pdbx_seq_one_letter_code
_entity_poly.pdbx_strand_id
1 'polypeptide(L)'
;MCSFCGCYTKIVKRYDPIADYLEVLLDEIDLVAKALPARFKASNLHWGGGSPTMLKGPDWKRIIDRLRIRFNITDDAAIAVELDPRTSTKGYIKALRAAGVNRASIGVQSFDAGIQRAINRIQPYEMTAQVVGWLRKYGINHINLDLMYGLPNQTTKMVVREAELAIGLKPA
;
A
#
# COMPACT_ATOMS: atom_id res chain seq x y z
N MET A 1 -1.54 -4.80 -16.05
CA MET A 1 -2.35 -5.37 -14.95
C MET A 1 -1.83 -6.77 -14.66
N CYS A 2 -1.69 -7.16 -13.40
CA CYS A 2 -1.23 -8.50 -13.04
C CYS A 2 -2.35 -9.51 -13.33
N SER A 3 -1.98 -10.70 -13.87
CA SER A 3 -2.99 -11.69 -14.33
C SER A 3 -3.73 -12.41 -13.19
N PHE A 4 -3.22 -12.33 -11.97
CA PHE A 4 -3.85 -12.93 -10.77
C PHE A 4 -4.83 -11.98 -10.06
N CYS A 5 -4.83 -10.68 -10.40
CA CYS A 5 -5.55 -9.67 -9.64
C CYS A 5 -7.04 -9.67 -9.96
N GLY A 6 -7.88 -10.01 -8.98
CA GLY A 6 -9.34 -9.95 -9.04
C GLY A 6 -9.92 -8.59 -8.62
N CYS A 7 -9.11 -7.58 -8.33
CA CYS A 7 -9.60 -6.27 -7.93
C CYS A 7 -10.36 -5.58 -9.07
N TYR A 8 -11.49 -4.95 -8.73
CA TYR A 8 -12.19 -4.07 -9.67
C TYR A 8 -11.37 -2.79 -9.86
N THR A 9 -10.53 -2.78 -10.91
CA THR A 9 -9.61 -1.67 -11.18
C THR A 9 -9.84 -1.11 -12.58
N LYS A 10 -9.72 0.22 -12.69
CA LYS A 10 -9.68 0.93 -13.96
C LYS A 10 -8.28 1.45 -14.22
N ILE A 11 -7.68 1.03 -15.34
CA ILE A 11 -6.38 1.57 -15.74
C ILE A 11 -6.57 3.01 -16.22
N VAL A 12 -5.89 3.94 -15.57
CA VAL A 12 -5.91 5.36 -15.93
C VAL A 12 -4.53 5.80 -16.41
N LYS A 13 -4.49 6.63 -17.47
CA LYS A 13 -3.26 7.19 -18.03
C LYS A 13 -3.01 8.65 -17.58
N ARG A 14 -4.02 9.29 -17.03
CA ARG A 14 -3.99 10.70 -16.57
C ARG A 14 -4.39 10.76 -15.12
N TYR A 15 -4.01 11.83 -14.43
CA TYR A 15 -4.32 12.01 -13.01
C TYR A 15 -5.77 12.48 -12.77
N ASP A 16 -6.39 13.14 -13.73
CA ASP A 16 -7.71 13.76 -13.57
C ASP A 16 -8.76 12.80 -12.98
N PRO A 17 -8.93 11.54 -13.48
CA PRO A 17 -9.89 10.62 -12.89
C PRO A 17 -9.56 10.23 -11.43
N ILE A 18 -8.30 10.33 -11.02
CA ILE A 18 -7.88 10.07 -9.64
C ILE A 18 -8.21 11.28 -8.76
N ALA A 19 -8.03 12.48 -9.29
CA ALA A 19 -8.42 13.71 -8.60
C ALA A 19 -9.94 13.78 -8.40
N ASP A 20 -10.73 13.44 -9.43
CA ASP A 20 -12.19 13.36 -9.33
C ASP A 20 -12.63 12.33 -8.27
N TYR A 21 -12.01 11.15 -8.27
CA TYR A 21 -12.25 10.13 -7.25
C TYR A 21 -11.91 10.63 -5.84
N LEU A 22 -10.83 11.40 -5.70
CA LEU A 22 -10.44 11.97 -4.40
C LEU A 22 -11.53 12.88 -3.84
N GLU A 23 -12.12 13.74 -4.67
CA GLU A 23 -13.19 14.64 -4.21
C GLU A 23 -14.41 13.82 -3.74
N VAL A 24 -14.81 12.80 -4.50
CA VAL A 24 -15.89 11.88 -4.12
C VAL A 24 -15.57 11.16 -2.80
N LEU A 25 -14.33 10.70 -2.60
CA LEU A 25 -13.90 10.05 -1.38
C LEU A 25 -13.96 11.01 -0.16
N LEU A 26 -13.59 12.27 -0.35
CA LEU A 26 -13.67 13.28 0.72
C LEU A 26 -15.14 13.57 1.09
N ASP A 27 -16.04 13.61 0.12
CA ASP A 27 -17.48 13.76 0.35
C ASP A 27 -18.06 12.53 1.05
N GLU A 28 -17.64 11.32 0.67
CA GLU A 28 -18.04 10.07 1.32
C GLU A 28 -17.60 10.03 2.80
N ILE A 29 -16.37 10.46 3.10
CA ILE A 29 -15.91 10.60 4.50
C ILE A 29 -16.86 11.51 5.30
N ASP A 30 -17.27 12.61 4.71
CA ASP A 30 -18.21 13.55 5.37
C ASP A 30 -19.61 12.94 5.55
N LEU A 31 -20.11 12.21 4.53
CA LEU A 31 -21.41 11.52 4.60
C LEU A 31 -21.42 10.45 5.69
N VAL A 32 -20.39 9.61 5.73
CA VAL A 32 -20.25 8.58 6.76
C VAL A 32 -20.19 9.20 8.14
N ALA A 33 -19.39 10.25 8.33
CA ALA A 33 -19.28 10.93 9.61
C ALA A 33 -20.60 11.54 10.09
N LYS A 34 -21.43 12.07 9.16
CA LYS A 34 -22.77 12.61 9.48
C LYS A 34 -23.78 11.53 9.86
N ALA A 35 -23.64 10.34 9.28
CA ALA A 35 -24.54 9.21 9.54
C ALA A 35 -24.26 8.51 10.88
N LEU A 36 -23.10 8.74 11.48
CA LEU A 36 -22.71 8.14 12.75
C LEU A 36 -23.32 8.92 13.93
N PRO A 37 -23.76 8.21 14.99
CA PRO A 37 -24.39 8.83 16.16
C PRO A 37 -23.42 9.68 17.01
N ALA A 38 -22.11 9.46 16.85
CA ALA A 38 -21.07 10.19 17.56
C ALA A 38 -19.77 10.19 16.77
N ARG A 39 -18.81 11.02 17.18
CA ARG A 39 -17.45 11.03 16.65
C ARG A 39 -16.67 9.85 17.22
N PHE A 40 -16.51 8.79 16.42
CA PHE A 40 -15.83 7.56 16.86
C PHE A 40 -14.33 7.76 17.01
N LYS A 41 -13.76 7.06 18.00
CA LYS A 41 -12.32 6.89 18.16
C LYS A 41 -11.82 5.86 17.14
N ALA A 42 -10.77 6.21 16.39
CA ALA A 42 -10.13 5.33 15.43
C ALA A 42 -8.63 5.17 15.77
N SER A 43 -8.22 3.94 16.02
CA SER A 43 -6.83 3.56 16.30
C SER A 43 -6.14 2.90 15.11
N ASN A 44 -6.89 2.61 14.04
CA ASN A 44 -6.36 1.97 12.84
C ASN A 44 -6.96 2.63 11.59
N LEU A 45 -6.08 2.98 10.65
CA LEU A 45 -6.42 3.38 9.30
C LEU A 45 -5.68 2.46 8.33
N HIS A 46 -6.38 1.94 7.33
CA HIS A 46 -5.77 1.09 6.31
C HIS A 46 -6.15 1.57 4.92
N TRP A 47 -5.16 1.81 4.08
CA TRP A 47 -5.32 2.10 2.67
C TRP A 47 -4.97 0.88 1.85
N GLY A 48 -5.98 0.25 1.29
CA GLY A 48 -5.88 -0.89 0.41
C GLY A 48 -6.68 -0.70 -0.88
N GLY A 49 -6.85 -1.78 -1.61
CA GLY A 49 -7.63 -1.83 -2.84
C GLY A 49 -6.79 -1.97 -4.08
N GLY A 50 -7.08 -1.23 -5.15
CA GLY A 50 -6.36 -1.36 -6.42
C GLY A 50 -4.90 -0.94 -6.34
N SER A 51 -4.64 0.35 -6.20
CA SER A 51 -3.29 0.91 -6.04
C SER A 51 -3.36 2.24 -5.31
N PRO A 52 -3.33 2.26 -3.97
CA PRO A 52 -3.37 3.50 -3.19
C PRO A 52 -2.26 4.48 -3.58
N THR A 53 -1.14 3.95 -4.07
CA THR A 53 0.03 4.71 -4.53
C THR A 53 -0.22 5.54 -5.79
N MET A 54 -1.41 5.49 -6.37
CA MET A 54 -1.82 6.40 -7.44
C MET A 54 -2.12 7.82 -6.94
N LEU A 55 -2.44 7.99 -5.66
CA LEU A 55 -2.62 9.31 -5.04
C LEU A 55 -1.27 10.03 -4.89
N LYS A 56 -1.25 11.33 -5.17
CA LYS A 56 -0.07 12.17 -4.92
C LYS A 56 0.11 12.46 -3.43
N GLY A 57 1.33 12.80 -3.03
CA GLY A 57 1.65 13.10 -1.63
C GLY A 57 0.74 14.14 -0.97
N PRO A 58 0.45 15.30 -1.60
CA PRO A 58 -0.49 16.28 -1.04
C PRO A 58 -1.91 15.75 -0.84
N ASP A 59 -2.37 14.84 -1.69
CA ASP A 59 -3.73 14.28 -1.61
C ASP A 59 -3.87 13.34 -0.41
N TRP A 60 -2.81 12.60 -0.09
CA TRP A 60 -2.73 11.84 1.16
C TRP A 60 -2.97 12.72 2.39
N LYS A 61 -2.32 13.87 2.41
CA LYS A 61 -2.50 14.81 3.52
C LYS A 61 -3.94 15.29 3.60
N ARG A 62 -4.59 15.62 2.47
CA ARG A 62 -6.00 16.04 2.43
C ARG A 62 -6.93 14.99 3.03
N ILE A 63 -6.75 13.71 2.68
CA ILE A 63 -7.57 12.61 3.21
C ILE A 63 -7.35 12.47 4.72
N ILE A 64 -6.10 12.41 5.17
CA ILE A 64 -5.78 12.24 6.59
C ILE A 64 -6.29 13.42 7.42
N ASP A 65 -6.13 14.64 6.95
CA ASP A 65 -6.65 15.83 7.61
C ASP A 65 -8.19 15.79 7.70
N ARG A 66 -8.89 15.38 6.62
CA ARG A 66 -10.34 15.23 6.62
C ARG A 66 -10.78 14.16 7.62
N LEU A 67 -10.11 13.02 7.66
CA LEU A 67 -10.39 11.96 8.64
C LEU A 67 -10.19 12.44 10.08
N ARG A 68 -9.12 13.19 10.35
CA ARG A 68 -8.87 13.75 11.68
C ARG A 68 -9.91 14.78 12.11
N ILE A 69 -10.44 15.56 11.18
CA ILE A 69 -11.54 16.50 11.45
C ILE A 69 -12.83 15.74 11.80
N ARG A 70 -13.12 14.64 11.11
CA ARG A 70 -14.40 13.92 11.23
C ARG A 70 -14.39 12.82 12.30
N PHE A 71 -13.24 12.22 12.56
CA PHE A 71 -13.07 11.13 13.51
C PHE A 71 -12.03 11.49 14.57
N ASN A 72 -12.12 10.83 15.72
CA ASN A 72 -11.11 10.98 16.78
C ASN A 72 -9.97 9.96 16.54
N ILE A 73 -9.08 10.29 15.60
CA ILE A 73 -7.91 9.46 15.34
C ILE A 73 -6.91 9.65 16.46
N THR A 74 -6.52 8.53 17.11
CA THR A 74 -5.57 8.58 18.23
C THR A 74 -4.17 8.95 17.76
N ASP A 75 -3.34 9.52 18.64
CA ASP A 75 -1.98 9.93 18.29
C ASP A 75 -1.08 8.73 17.97
N ASP A 76 -1.38 7.58 18.58
CA ASP A 76 -0.71 6.29 18.36
C ASP A 76 -1.35 5.44 17.25
N ALA A 77 -2.29 5.99 16.48
CA ALA A 77 -3.00 5.24 15.46
C ALA A 77 -2.05 4.55 14.48
N ALA A 78 -2.36 3.29 14.18
CA ALA A 78 -1.71 2.56 13.11
C ALA A 78 -2.25 3.02 11.76
N ILE A 79 -1.43 3.71 10.97
CA ILE A 79 -1.77 4.21 9.64
C ILE A 79 -1.01 3.39 8.61
N ALA A 80 -1.69 2.42 8.00
CA ALA A 80 -1.13 1.45 7.08
C ALA A 80 -1.45 1.76 5.63
N VAL A 81 -0.53 1.45 4.72
CA VAL A 81 -0.71 1.59 3.27
C VAL A 81 -0.20 0.36 2.53
N GLU A 82 -0.94 -0.08 1.52
CA GLU A 82 -0.47 -1.07 0.54
C GLU A 82 0.41 -0.40 -0.51
N LEU A 83 1.58 -0.98 -0.75
CA LEU A 83 2.58 -0.47 -1.67
C LEU A 83 2.87 -1.46 -2.80
N ASP A 84 2.93 -0.94 -4.01
CA ASP A 84 3.53 -1.64 -5.15
C ASP A 84 4.98 -1.12 -5.33
N PRO A 85 6.01 -1.96 -5.13
CA PRO A 85 7.41 -1.54 -5.28
C PRO A 85 7.73 -0.92 -6.62
N ARG A 86 7.03 -1.35 -7.69
CA ARG A 86 7.26 -0.88 -9.07
C ARG A 86 6.92 0.60 -9.25
N THR A 87 6.06 1.15 -8.39
CA THR A 87 5.59 2.54 -8.46
C THR A 87 6.03 3.38 -7.26
N SER A 88 6.61 2.75 -6.24
CA SER A 88 7.05 3.42 -5.02
C SER A 88 8.41 4.10 -5.23
N THR A 89 8.46 5.42 -5.09
CA THR A 89 9.71 6.19 -5.12
C THR A 89 10.12 6.67 -3.74
N LYS A 90 11.40 6.98 -3.57
CA LYS A 90 11.94 7.53 -2.32
C LYS A 90 11.20 8.80 -1.87
N GLY A 91 10.90 9.71 -2.82
CA GLY A 91 10.17 10.95 -2.55
C GLY A 91 8.73 10.67 -2.11
N TYR A 92 8.08 9.69 -2.74
CA TYR A 92 6.74 9.26 -2.39
C TYR A 92 6.66 8.70 -0.96
N ILE A 93 7.59 7.82 -0.57
CA ILE A 93 7.65 7.26 0.79
C ILE A 93 7.89 8.35 1.84
N LYS A 94 8.74 9.35 1.53
CA LYS A 94 8.90 10.54 2.39
C LYS A 94 7.58 11.30 2.57
N ALA A 95 6.80 11.47 1.50
CA ALA A 95 5.50 12.14 1.55
C ALA A 95 4.47 11.34 2.36
N LEU A 96 4.41 10.02 2.21
CA LEU A 96 3.57 9.14 3.02
C LEU A 96 3.90 9.27 4.52
N ARG A 97 5.19 9.27 4.88
CA ARG A 97 5.61 9.46 6.27
C ARG A 97 5.19 10.82 6.80
N ALA A 98 5.36 11.88 6.01
CA ALA A 98 4.93 13.24 6.38
C ALA A 98 3.42 13.35 6.56
N ALA A 99 2.62 12.55 5.84
CA ALA A 99 1.18 12.44 6.03
C ALA A 99 0.77 11.61 7.27
N GLY A 100 1.72 10.93 7.94
CA GLY A 100 1.47 10.18 9.15
C GLY A 100 1.47 8.66 8.99
N VAL A 101 1.72 8.13 7.78
CA VAL A 101 1.84 6.69 7.56
C VAL A 101 3.00 6.13 8.40
N ASN A 102 2.72 5.05 9.14
CA ASN A 102 3.70 4.40 10.02
C ASN A 102 3.78 2.88 9.82
N ARG A 103 2.92 2.32 8.96
CA ARG A 103 2.92 0.91 8.55
C ARG A 103 2.86 0.78 7.04
N ALA A 104 3.48 -0.25 6.48
CA ALA A 104 3.40 -0.54 5.06
C ALA A 104 3.23 -2.05 4.81
N SER A 105 2.33 -2.41 3.87
CA SER A 105 2.28 -3.75 3.29
C SER A 105 2.78 -3.69 1.86
N ILE A 106 3.78 -4.49 1.52
CA ILE A 106 4.41 -4.50 0.21
C ILE A 106 3.94 -5.73 -0.55
N GLY A 107 3.22 -5.53 -1.66
CA GLY A 107 2.82 -6.61 -2.54
C GLY A 107 4.02 -7.17 -3.31
N VAL A 108 4.62 -8.25 -2.83
CA VAL A 108 5.73 -8.95 -3.49
C VAL A 108 5.21 -10.01 -4.45
N GLN A 109 4.34 -10.87 -3.97
CA GLN A 109 3.76 -12.04 -4.62
C GLN A 109 4.76 -13.16 -4.84
N SER A 110 5.83 -12.95 -5.61
CA SER A 110 6.92 -13.89 -5.86
C SER A 110 8.21 -13.15 -6.21
N PHE A 111 9.35 -13.70 -5.80
CA PHE A 111 10.68 -13.22 -6.19
C PHE A 111 11.22 -13.98 -7.41
N ASP A 112 10.59 -15.08 -7.82
CA ASP A 112 11.04 -15.87 -8.98
C ASP A 112 10.71 -15.17 -10.30
N ALA A 113 11.72 -14.97 -11.14
CA ALA A 113 11.58 -14.25 -12.42
C ALA A 113 10.66 -14.98 -13.42
N GLY A 114 10.60 -16.32 -13.37
CA GLY A 114 9.71 -17.12 -14.22
C GLY A 114 8.25 -16.94 -13.83
N ILE A 115 7.97 -17.00 -12.52
CA ILE A 115 6.65 -16.75 -11.96
C ILE A 115 6.23 -15.31 -12.22
N GLN A 116 7.11 -14.32 -11.98
CA GLN A 116 6.82 -12.91 -12.26
C GLN A 116 6.40 -12.66 -13.70
N ARG A 117 7.05 -13.32 -14.68
CA ARG A 117 6.62 -13.26 -16.09
C ARG A 117 5.25 -13.89 -16.28
N ALA A 118 5.01 -15.07 -15.71
CA ALA A 118 3.74 -15.78 -15.85
C ALA A 118 2.54 -14.98 -15.30
N ILE A 119 2.74 -14.21 -14.20
CA ILE A 119 1.71 -13.38 -13.59
C ILE A 119 1.72 -11.93 -14.07
N ASN A 120 2.53 -11.58 -15.06
CA ASN A 120 2.71 -10.23 -15.60
C ASN A 120 3.04 -9.18 -14.49
N ARG A 121 3.98 -9.55 -13.58
CA ARG A 121 4.44 -8.68 -12.50
C ARG A 121 5.95 -8.75 -12.34
N ILE A 122 6.68 -8.07 -13.21
CA ILE A 122 8.15 -8.02 -13.14
C ILE A 122 8.56 -7.10 -12.00
N GLN A 123 9.20 -7.68 -11.00
CA GLN A 123 9.56 -7.00 -9.76
C GLN A 123 10.77 -7.70 -9.13
N PRO A 124 12.01 -7.42 -9.59
CA PRO A 124 13.22 -8.01 -9.02
C PRO A 124 13.31 -7.83 -7.51
N TYR A 125 13.97 -8.76 -6.82
CA TYR A 125 14.17 -8.72 -5.36
C TYR A 125 14.77 -7.38 -4.90
N GLU A 126 15.75 -6.87 -5.63
CA GLU A 126 16.45 -5.62 -5.35
C GLU A 126 15.50 -4.41 -5.30
N MET A 127 14.46 -4.42 -6.13
CA MET A 127 13.43 -3.38 -6.11
C MET A 127 12.66 -3.38 -4.79
N THR A 128 12.27 -4.55 -4.31
CA THR A 128 11.60 -4.69 -3.00
C THR A 128 12.54 -4.30 -1.87
N ALA A 129 13.79 -4.79 -1.88
CA ALA A 129 14.80 -4.46 -0.89
C ALA A 129 15.07 -2.94 -0.82
N GLN A 130 15.10 -2.27 -1.97
CA GLN A 130 15.28 -0.82 -2.04
C GLN A 130 14.11 -0.08 -1.39
N VAL A 131 12.86 -0.49 -1.66
CA VAL A 131 11.66 0.12 -1.04
C VAL A 131 11.66 -0.10 0.47
N VAL A 132 11.98 -1.30 0.95
CA VAL A 132 12.16 -1.59 2.39
C VAL A 132 13.21 -0.68 3.01
N GLY A 133 14.34 -0.49 2.33
CA GLY A 133 15.39 0.43 2.77
C GLY A 133 14.91 1.88 2.90
N TRP A 134 14.11 2.35 1.95
CA TRP A 134 13.54 3.71 2.02
C TRP A 134 12.50 3.85 3.13
N LEU A 135 11.64 2.85 3.34
CA LEU A 135 10.66 2.84 4.42
C LEU A 135 11.36 3.01 5.78
N ARG A 136 12.36 2.18 6.05
CA ARG A 136 13.15 2.26 7.30
C ARG A 136 13.88 3.59 7.45
N LYS A 137 14.49 4.08 6.37
CA LYS A 137 15.17 5.38 6.36
C LYS A 137 14.25 6.51 6.81
N TYR A 138 12.96 6.45 6.50
CA TYR A 138 11.99 7.46 6.88
C TYR A 138 11.18 7.09 8.13
N GLY A 139 11.58 6.04 8.87
CA GLY A 139 10.96 5.66 10.14
C GLY A 139 9.63 4.90 10.01
N ILE A 140 9.37 4.28 8.86
CA ILE A 140 8.28 3.31 8.69
C ILE A 140 8.89 1.92 8.88
N ASN A 141 8.84 1.42 10.13
CA ASN A 141 9.52 0.18 10.51
C ASN A 141 8.59 -1.04 10.55
N HIS A 142 7.28 -0.82 10.66
CA HIS A 142 6.29 -1.89 10.58
C HIS A 142 6.01 -2.22 9.11
N ILE A 143 6.72 -3.22 8.59
CA ILE A 143 6.69 -3.61 7.19
C ILE A 143 6.20 -5.04 7.07
N ASN A 144 5.11 -5.25 6.33
CA ASN A 144 4.63 -6.55 5.89
C ASN A 144 5.03 -6.80 4.45
N LEU A 145 5.29 -8.07 4.11
CA LEU A 145 5.57 -8.52 2.74
C LEU A 145 4.53 -9.57 2.34
N ASP A 146 3.74 -9.27 1.33
CA ASP A 146 2.69 -10.16 0.84
C ASP A 146 3.27 -11.12 -0.21
N LEU A 147 3.31 -12.40 0.11
CA LEU A 147 3.70 -13.49 -0.80
C LEU A 147 2.45 -14.28 -1.22
N MET A 148 2.45 -14.79 -2.45
CA MET A 148 1.40 -15.68 -2.92
C MET A 148 1.94 -17.09 -3.15
N TYR A 149 1.12 -18.08 -2.84
CA TYR A 149 1.34 -19.48 -3.19
C TYR A 149 0.30 -19.96 -4.18
N GLY A 150 0.60 -21.06 -4.89
CA GLY A 150 -0.28 -21.60 -5.93
C GLY A 150 -0.27 -20.80 -7.24
N LEU A 151 0.77 -19.99 -7.47
CA LEU A 151 0.98 -19.29 -8.72
C LEU A 151 1.38 -20.25 -9.85
N PRO A 152 1.13 -19.91 -11.13
CA PRO A 152 1.53 -20.75 -12.26
C PRO A 152 3.02 -21.13 -12.21
N ASN A 153 3.30 -22.42 -12.41
CA ASN A 153 4.65 -23.01 -12.38
C ASN A 153 5.38 -22.95 -11.02
N GLN A 154 4.72 -22.54 -9.94
CA GLN A 154 5.30 -22.47 -8.61
C GLN A 154 5.38 -23.86 -7.98
N THR A 155 6.50 -24.19 -7.39
CA THR A 155 6.72 -25.42 -6.62
C THR A 155 6.87 -25.13 -5.14
N THR A 156 6.65 -26.12 -4.26
CA THR A 156 6.85 -25.98 -2.80
C THR A 156 8.26 -25.49 -2.47
N LYS A 157 9.28 -25.99 -3.18
CA LYS A 157 10.68 -25.56 -2.98
C LYS A 157 10.85 -24.06 -3.27
N MET A 158 10.18 -23.55 -4.29
CA MET A 158 10.21 -22.12 -4.62
C MET A 158 9.54 -21.30 -3.53
N VAL A 159 8.37 -21.71 -3.02
CA VAL A 159 7.67 -21.00 -1.92
C VAL A 159 8.56 -20.91 -0.67
N VAL A 160 9.24 -22.01 -0.30
CA VAL A 160 10.18 -21.99 0.84
C VAL A 160 11.31 -20.98 0.61
N ARG A 161 11.93 -21.01 -0.58
CA ARG A 161 13.00 -20.06 -0.93
C ARG A 161 12.50 -18.60 -0.91
N GLU A 162 11.30 -18.34 -1.39
CA GLU A 162 10.71 -17.00 -1.38
C GLU A 162 10.47 -16.50 0.05
N ALA A 163 10.02 -17.39 0.95
CA ALA A 163 9.89 -17.07 2.37
C ALA A 163 11.24 -16.73 3.01
N GLU A 164 12.30 -17.50 2.70
CA GLU A 164 13.67 -17.22 3.17
C GLU A 164 14.16 -15.84 2.69
N LEU A 165 13.94 -15.51 1.42
CA LEU A 165 14.29 -14.19 0.86
C LEU A 165 13.51 -13.07 1.55
N ALA A 166 12.21 -13.27 1.80
CA ALA A 166 11.39 -12.30 2.53
C ALA A 166 11.89 -12.10 3.97
N ILE A 167 12.21 -13.19 4.69
CA ILE A 167 12.79 -13.13 6.05
C ILE A 167 14.12 -12.37 6.03
N GLY A 168 14.93 -12.52 4.99
CA GLY A 168 16.17 -11.77 4.80
C GLY A 168 15.98 -10.25 4.77
N LEU A 169 14.80 -9.78 4.35
CA LEU A 169 14.41 -8.36 4.40
C LEU A 169 13.94 -7.91 5.78
N LYS A 170 13.86 -8.82 6.77
CA LYS A 170 13.48 -8.57 8.16
C LYS A 170 12.16 -7.81 8.28
N PRO A 171 11.04 -8.35 7.76
CA PRO A 171 9.72 -7.75 8.00
C PRO A 171 9.39 -7.73 9.50
N ALA A 172 8.44 -6.86 9.92
CA ALA A 172 8.00 -6.74 11.31
C ALA A 172 6.80 -7.63 11.59
#